data_054c118eb001ade1801a19d5ca6686fe
#
_entry.id   054c118eb001ade1801a19d5ca6686fe
#
_cell.length_a   1.000
_cell.length_b   1.000
_cell.length_c   1.000
_cell.angle_alpha   90.00
_cell.angle_beta   90.00
_cell.angle_gamma   90.00
#
_symmetry.space_group_name_H-M   'P 1'
#
loop_
_entity.id
_entity.type
_entity.pdbx_description
1 polymer ?
#
loop_
_entity_poly.entity_id
_entity_poly.type
_entity_poly.pdbx_seq_one_letter_code
_entity_poly.pdbx_strand_id
1 'polypeptide(L)'
;MRRTLLATGLALLLAGTGCAASQRTPAASPAGTPTASRQDAGQVERTLASLRRVDDLPLYEMTYVGDYDPTVGISGTPEASPFGCSLFAALGDRTRPLFARNFDWDSNPALVLRTDPPDGYASISVVDISYLGVGADPAGDRRLLNAPLLPFDGMNERGLAVGLAADDGATARPVPGRPTVGSVRILRLVLDGAATVDEAIAVFGRYNLDFDGGPPLHYLLADATGASAVVEFVDGEMRAEKGRGAWQALTNVPAVGVADRDLRRDHRYGVLAEALDRAGGTVDAPSALRLLGSVRQAHTRWSVVYGLKSGEVRLVTAAGGGERSYRLPMS
;
A
#
# COMPACT_ATOMS: atom_id res chain seq x y z
N MET A 1 83.78 39.03 -19.32
CA MET A 1 82.86 38.63 -18.26
C MET A 1 81.89 37.61 -18.86
N ARG A 2 82.14 36.32 -18.66
CA ARG A 2 81.32 35.24 -19.17
C ARG A 2 80.62 34.62 -17.98
N ARG A 3 79.28 34.57 -17.94
CA ARG A 3 78.49 33.88 -16.93
C ARG A 3 77.98 32.58 -17.56
N THR A 4 78.43 31.51 -16.98
CA THR A 4 78.00 30.12 -17.27
C THR A 4 76.64 29.85 -16.63
N LEU A 5 75.68 29.38 -17.42
CA LEU A 5 74.39 28.90 -16.94
C LEU A 5 74.45 27.36 -16.85
N LEU A 6 74.26 26.87 -15.62
CA LEU A 6 74.03 25.46 -15.36
C LEU A 6 72.55 25.12 -15.61
N ALA A 7 72.32 24.15 -16.47
CA ALA A 7 71.01 23.56 -16.68
C ALA A 7 70.81 22.37 -15.74
N THR A 8 69.87 22.48 -14.82
CA THR A 8 69.40 21.36 -13.96
C THR A 8 68.22 20.69 -14.63
N GLY A 9 68.40 19.45 -15.05
CA GLY A 9 67.35 18.64 -15.61
C GLY A 9 66.42 18.11 -14.51
N LEU A 10 65.13 18.38 -14.62
CA LEU A 10 64.08 17.86 -13.75
C LEU A 10 63.43 16.68 -14.46
N ALA A 11 63.62 15.46 -13.95
CA ALA A 11 62.97 14.25 -14.44
C ALA A 11 61.54 14.21 -13.87
N LEU A 12 60.51 14.34 -14.71
CA LEU A 12 59.11 14.10 -14.35
C LEU A 12 58.84 12.58 -14.32
N LEU A 13 58.62 12.06 -13.13
CA LEU A 13 58.01 10.74 -12.92
C LEU A 13 56.50 10.88 -13.12
N LEU A 14 55.97 10.36 -14.21
CA LEU A 14 54.54 10.18 -14.45
C LEU A 14 54.04 8.97 -13.60
N ALA A 15 53.45 9.25 -12.45
CA ALA A 15 52.72 8.24 -11.72
C ALA A 15 51.32 8.07 -12.38
N GLY A 16 51.17 6.98 -13.12
CA GLY A 16 49.88 6.57 -13.66
C GLY A 16 48.92 6.15 -12.54
N THR A 17 47.95 7.00 -12.21
CA THR A 17 46.83 6.60 -11.38
C THR A 17 45.89 5.75 -12.23
N GLY A 18 46.05 4.42 -12.15
CA GLY A 18 45.08 3.47 -12.63
C GLY A 18 43.79 3.59 -11.82
N CYS A 19 42.71 4.09 -12.42
CA CYS A 19 41.37 3.92 -11.88
C CYS A 19 41.06 2.43 -11.90
N ALA A 20 41.24 1.77 -10.75
CA ALA A 20 40.66 0.46 -10.50
C ALA A 20 39.14 0.65 -10.43
N ALA A 21 38.44 0.30 -11.50
CA ALA A 21 37.00 0.13 -11.47
C ALA A 21 36.72 -0.95 -10.42
N SER A 22 36.18 -0.55 -9.26
CA SER A 22 35.63 -1.47 -8.28
C SER A 22 34.49 -2.22 -8.95
N GLN A 23 34.77 -3.43 -9.42
CA GLN A 23 33.71 -4.38 -9.75
C GLN A 23 32.97 -4.66 -8.44
N ARG A 24 31.78 -4.06 -8.27
CA ARG A 24 30.84 -4.47 -7.26
C ARG A 24 30.47 -5.91 -7.59
N THR A 25 31.04 -6.83 -6.85
CA THR A 25 30.56 -8.21 -6.77
C THR A 25 29.08 -8.11 -6.42
N PRO A 26 28.14 -8.75 -7.18
CA PRO A 26 26.76 -8.81 -6.77
C PRO A 26 26.75 -9.40 -5.36
N ALA A 27 26.13 -8.69 -4.41
CA ALA A 27 25.93 -9.23 -3.08
C ALA A 27 25.21 -10.58 -3.25
N ALA A 28 25.83 -11.65 -2.75
CA ALA A 28 25.20 -12.95 -2.69
C ALA A 28 23.85 -12.76 -2.01
N SER A 29 22.78 -13.19 -2.68
CA SER A 29 21.44 -13.22 -2.08
C SER A 29 21.57 -13.86 -0.71
N PRO A 30 21.09 -13.22 0.38
CA PRO A 30 21.14 -13.82 1.70
C PRO A 30 20.43 -15.16 1.64
N ALA A 31 21.07 -16.18 2.24
CA ALA A 31 20.56 -17.53 2.31
C ALA A 31 19.09 -17.48 2.75
N GLY A 32 18.20 -17.93 1.85
CA GLY A 32 16.81 -18.24 2.05
C GLY A 32 16.07 -17.49 3.15
N THR A 33 15.61 -16.25 2.87
CA THR A 33 14.54 -15.67 3.67
C THR A 33 13.36 -16.64 3.63
N PRO A 34 12.79 -17.09 4.76
CA PRO A 34 11.66 -17.99 4.76
C PRO A 34 10.54 -17.38 3.90
N THR A 35 10.11 -18.09 2.86
CA THR A 35 8.97 -17.63 2.07
C THR A 35 7.70 -17.78 2.92
N ALA A 36 6.83 -16.80 2.89
CA ALA A 36 5.55 -16.89 3.58
C ALA A 36 4.61 -17.94 2.97
N SER A 37 4.85 -18.36 1.73
CA SER A 37 4.03 -19.35 1.06
C SER A 37 4.10 -20.70 1.76
N ARG A 38 2.93 -21.24 2.12
CA ARG A 38 2.70 -22.60 2.63
C ARG A 38 2.10 -23.53 1.57
N GLN A 39 2.19 -23.13 0.31
CA GLN A 39 1.62 -23.84 -0.83
C GLN A 39 2.39 -25.13 -1.16
N ASP A 40 1.66 -26.17 -1.57
CA ASP A 40 2.25 -27.29 -2.29
C ASP A 40 2.63 -26.91 -3.74
N ALA A 41 3.35 -27.79 -4.43
CA ALA A 41 3.83 -27.53 -5.79
C ALA A 41 2.70 -27.25 -6.80
N GLY A 42 1.58 -27.97 -6.68
CA GLY A 42 0.42 -27.77 -7.56
C GLY A 42 -0.32 -26.45 -7.26
N GLN A 43 -0.38 -26.02 -6.01
CA GLN A 43 -0.93 -24.74 -5.63
C GLN A 43 -0.07 -23.59 -6.16
N VAL A 44 1.26 -23.72 -6.05
CA VAL A 44 2.21 -22.73 -6.62
C VAL A 44 2.02 -22.63 -8.14
N GLU A 45 1.94 -23.74 -8.85
CA GLU A 45 1.73 -23.75 -10.30
C GLU A 45 0.42 -23.05 -10.67
N ARG A 46 -0.70 -23.40 -10.02
CA ARG A 46 -2.00 -22.74 -10.26
C ARG A 46 -1.98 -21.25 -9.95
N THR A 47 -1.31 -20.84 -8.87
CA THR A 47 -1.16 -19.41 -8.51
C THR A 47 -0.43 -18.66 -9.61
N LEU A 48 0.76 -19.11 -10.01
CA LEU A 48 1.55 -18.43 -11.03
C LEU A 48 0.90 -18.50 -12.42
N ALA A 49 0.23 -19.59 -12.77
CA ALA A 49 -0.50 -19.72 -14.03
C ALA A 49 -1.76 -18.82 -14.11
N SER A 50 -2.30 -18.38 -12.97
CA SER A 50 -3.43 -17.44 -12.94
C SER A 50 -3.06 -16.00 -13.23
N LEU A 51 -1.76 -15.67 -13.25
CA LEU A 51 -1.29 -14.31 -13.52
C LEU A 51 -1.63 -13.90 -14.95
N ARG A 52 -2.30 -12.78 -15.10
CA ARG A 52 -2.54 -12.17 -16.40
C ARG A 52 -2.44 -10.66 -16.37
N ARG A 53 -1.91 -10.06 -17.42
CA ARG A 53 -1.91 -8.62 -17.62
C ARG A 53 -3.29 -8.16 -18.06
N VAL A 54 -3.77 -7.07 -17.44
CA VAL A 54 -5.12 -6.52 -17.70
C VAL A 54 -5.11 -5.05 -18.10
N ASP A 55 -3.99 -4.35 -17.94
CA ASP A 55 -3.86 -2.95 -18.30
C ASP A 55 -2.39 -2.57 -18.58
N ASP A 56 -2.19 -1.45 -19.28
CA ASP A 56 -0.88 -0.93 -19.67
C ASP A 56 -0.16 -0.14 -18.58
N LEU A 57 -0.71 -0.04 -17.40
CA LEU A 57 -0.11 0.61 -16.22
C LEU A 57 1.36 0.23 -15.94
N PRO A 58 1.89 -1.05 -15.89
CA PRO A 58 1.26 -2.36 -16.07
C PRO A 58 0.48 -2.84 -14.85
N LEU A 59 -0.76 -3.22 -15.08
CA LEU A 59 -1.62 -3.87 -14.09
C LEU A 59 -1.78 -5.34 -14.43
N TYR A 60 -1.67 -6.17 -13.41
CA TYR A 60 -1.89 -7.60 -13.47
C TYR A 60 -3.03 -8.01 -12.54
N GLU A 61 -3.55 -9.21 -12.72
CA GLU A 61 -4.41 -9.88 -11.74
C GLU A 61 -3.92 -11.29 -11.52
N MET A 62 -4.12 -11.79 -10.30
CA MET A 62 -3.73 -13.15 -9.90
C MET A 62 -4.65 -13.65 -8.78
N THR A 63 -4.92 -14.96 -8.78
CA THR A 63 -5.55 -15.67 -7.68
C THR A 63 -4.51 -16.50 -6.95
N TYR A 64 -4.31 -16.20 -5.68
CA TYR A 64 -3.44 -16.99 -4.81
C TYR A 64 -4.19 -18.22 -4.32
N VAL A 65 -3.68 -19.41 -4.61
CA VAL A 65 -4.32 -20.70 -4.29
C VAL A 65 -3.63 -21.33 -3.09
N GLY A 66 -4.32 -21.45 -1.96
CA GLY A 66 -3.78 -22.10 -0.77
C GLY A 66 -3.33 -21.13 0.30
N ASP A 67 -2.46 -21.57 1.20
CA ASP A 67 -2.12 -20.90 2.45
C ASP A 67 -0.80 -20.12 2.40
N TYR A 68 -0.70 -19.12 3.26
CA TYR A 68 0.50 -18.32 3.53
C TYR A 68 0.59 -17.96 5.02
N ASP A 69 1.81 -17.66 5.48
CA ASP A 69 2.02 -17.16 6.83
C ASP A 69 2.08 -15.64 6.84
N PRO A 70 1.06 -14.93 7.33
CA PRO A 70 1.06 -13.47 7.36
C PRO A 70 2.07 -12.90 8.36
N THR A 71 2.67 -13.71 9.23
CA THR A 71 3.63 -13.29 10.27
C THR A 71 5.09 -13.48 9.88
N VAL A 72 5.37 -14.27 8.83
CA VAL A 72 6.74 -14.46 8.33
C VAL A 72 7.25 -13.22 7.63
N GLY A 73 8.41 -12.70 8.08
CA GLY A 73 8.97 -11.46 7.61
C GLY A 73 9.47 -11.49 6.18
N ILE A 74 9.12 -10.47 5.37
CA ILE A 74 9.96 -9.99 4.28
C ILE A 74 10.74 -8.82 4.86
N SER A 75 12.05 -8.93 4.94
CA SER A 75 12.92 -7.80 5.23
C SER A 75 13.29 -7.14 3.91
N GLY A 76 13.08 -5.85 3.81
CA GLY A 76 13.44 -5.04 2.66
C GLY A 76 12.25 -4.28 2.13
N THR A 77 12.22 -3.02 2.44
CA THR A 77 11.29 -2.04 1.92
C THR A 77 12.04 -1.16 0.94
N PRO A 78 11.45 -0.76 -0.19
CA PRO A 78 12.05 0.22 -1.09
C PRO A 78 12.23 1.56 -0.40
N GLU A 79 13.13 2.37 -0.94
CA GLU A 79 13.37 3.73 -0.48
C GLU A 79 12.07 4.55 -0.44
N ALA A 80 11.94 5.39 0.59
CA ALA A 80 10.81 6.30 0.73
C ALA A 80 10.78 7.29 -0.44
N SER A 81 9.64 7.39 -1.10
CA SER A 81 9.32 8.39 -2.11
C SER A 81 8.11 9.20 -1.64
N PRO A 82 7.91 10.45 -2.07
CA PRO A 82 6.79 11.26 -1.60
C PRO A 82 5.46 10.65 -2.04
N PHE A 83 4.81 9.92 -1.13
CA PHE A 83 3.46 9.40 -1.33
C PHE A 83 2.42 10.51 -1.34
N GLY A 84 1.54 10.50 -2.32
CA GLY A 84 0.28 11.19 -2.26
C GLY A 84 -0.85 10.17 -2.25
N CYS A 85 -1.77 10.25 -1.30
CA CYS A 85 -2.95 9.40 -1.27
C CYS A 85 -4.18 10.22 -0.91
N SER A 86 -5.33 9.78 -1.37
CA SER A 86 -6.62 10.33 -0.98
C SER A 86 -7.59 9.19 -0.79
N LEU A 87 -8.15 9.07 0.40
CA LEU A 87 -9.06 7.99 0.78
C LEU A 87 -10.34 8.58 1.36
N PHE A 88 -11.46 7.90 1.18
CA PHE A 88 -12.68 8.19 1.90
C PHE A 88 -13.58 6.96 2.06
N ALA A 89 -14.38 6.98 3.11
CA ALA A 89 -15.52 6.11 3.32
C ALA A 89 -16.80 6.93 3.18
N ALA A 90 -17.74 6.51 2.34
CA ALA A 90 -19.05 7.12 2.16
C ALA A 90 -20.11 6.18 2.76
N LEU A 91 -20.70 6.58 3.87
CA LEU A 91 -21.46 5.73 4.78
C LEU A 91 -22.90 6.25 5.01
N GLY A 92 -23.31 7.32 4.31
CA GLY A 92 -24.63 7.93 4.43
C GLY A 92 -25.76 7.00 3.96
N ASP A 93 -25.52 6.22 2.92
CA ASP A 93 -26.41 5.12 2.54
C ASP A 93 -25.94 3.81 3.18
N ARG A 94 -26.53 3.44 4.29
CA ARG A 94 -26.18 2.22 5.02
C ARG A 94 -26.51 0.92 4.27
N THR A 95 -27.25 0.99 3.17
CA THR A 95 -27.49 -0.18 2.31
C THR A 95 -26.40 -0.38 1.28
N ARG A 96 -25.63 0.67 0.95
CA ARG A 96 -24.56 0.69 -0.03
C ARG A 96 -23.34 1.48 0.43
N PRO A 97 -22.77 1.17 1.61
CA PRO A 97 -21.58 1.85 2.06
C PRO A 97 -20.40 1.56 1.13
N LEU A 98 -19.54 2.56 0.92
CA LEU A 98 -18.39 2.48 0.04
C LEU A 98 -17.11 2.88 0.76
N PHE A 99 -16.00 2.26 0.35
CA PHE A 99 -14.64 2.73 0.61
C PHE A 99 -13.97 3.05 -0.73
N ALA A 100 -13.22 4.14 -0.82
CA ALA A 100 -12.62 4.58 -2.06
C ALA A 100 -11.26 5.22 -1.84
N ARG A 101 -10.31 5.04 -2.79
CA ARG A 101 -9.00 5.68 -2.71
C ARG A 101 -8.36 5.96 -4.06
N ASN A 102 -7.47 6.98 -4.09
CA ASN A 102 -6.38 7.14 -5.04
C ASN A 102 -5.08 6.64 -4.39
N PHE A 103 -4.29 5.88 -5.14
CA PHE A 103 -2.90 5.59 -4.82
C PHE A 103 -1.99 6.43 -5.72
N ASP A 104 -1.27 7.34 -5.12
CA ASP A 104 -0.38 8.27 -5.81
C ASP A 104 1.06 7.87 -5.50
N TRP A 105 1.80 7.41 -6.53
CA TRP A 105 3.13 6.83 -6.38
C TRP A 105 3.93 6.84 -7.68
N ASP A 106 5.19 6.44 -7.62
CA ASP A 106 6.00 6.21 -8.79
C ASP A 106 5.42 5.14 -9.72
N SER A 107 5.92 5.10 -10.96
CA SER A 107 5.43 4.18 -11.98
C SER A 107 5.90 2.75 -11.72
N ASN A 108 5.07 1.96 -11.05
CA ASN A 108 5.33 0.59 -10.67
C ASN A 108 4.28 -0.38 -11.23
N PRO A 109 4.65 -1.64 -11.48
CA PRO A 109 3.67 -2.66 -11.81
C PRO A 109 2.78 -2.97 -10.59
N ALA A 110 1.47 -3.04 -10.82
CA ALA A 110 0.48 -3.34 -9.79
C ALA A 110 -0.22 -4.67 -10.05
N LEU A 111 -0.72 -5.28 -8.97
CA LEU A 111 -1.38 -6.58 -8.99
C LEU A 111 -2.70 -6.50 -8.23
N VAL A 112 -3.82 -6.80 -8.90
CA VAL A 112 -5.08 -7.13 -8.23
C VAL A 112 -4.99 -8.59 -7.78
N LEU A 113 -4.95 -8.80 -6.48
CA LEU A 113 -4.74 -10.09 -5.86
C LEU A 113 -6.01 -10.57 -5.16
N ARG A 114 -6.42 -11.81 -5.45
CA ARG A 114 -7.44 -12.55 -4.69
C ARG A 114 -6.75 -13.55 -3.79
N THR A 115 -7.16 -13.60 -2.54
CA THR A 115 -6.72 -14.60 -1.55
C THR A 115 -7.93 -15.22 -0.86
N ASP A 116 -7.79 -16.47 -0.46
CA ASP A 116 -8.79 -17.22 0.32
C ASP A 116 -8.03 -18.20 1.23
N PRO A 117 -7.41 -17.69 2.31
CA PRO A 117 -6.62 -18.50 3.22
C PRO A 117 -7.54 -19.37 4.10
N PRO A 118 -7.11 -20.62 4.45
CA PRO A 118 -7.93 -21.57 5.20
C PRO A 118 -8.41 -21.06 6.56
N ASP A 119 -7.59 -20.25 7.23
CA ASP A 119 -7.84 -19.74 8.60
C ASP A 119 -8.11 -18.22 8.61
N GLY A 120 -8.57 -17.64 7.51
CA GLY A 120 -8.85 -16.21 7.39
C GLY A 120 -9.96 -15.90 6.40
N TYR A 121 -10.30 -14.63 6.25
CA TYR A 121 -11.31 -14.18 5.31
C TYR A 121 -10.78 -14.11 3.87
N ALA A 122 -11.60 -14.54 2.91
CA ALA A 122 -11.33 -14.28 1.51
C ALA A 122 -11.27 -12.76 1.25
N SER A 123 -10.35 -12.32 0.39
CA SER A 123 -10.18 -10.89 0.12
C SER A 123 -9.75 -10.59 -1.31
N ILE A 124 -9.95 -9.34 -1.70
CA ILE A 124 -9.37 -8.72 -2.90
C ILE A 124 -8.57 -7.50 -2.47
N SER A 125 -7.34 -7.38 -2.97
CA SER A 125 -6.43 -6.30 -2.63
C SER A 125 -5.64 -5.83 -3.84
N VAL A 126 -5.08 -4.61 -3.78
CA VAL A 126 -4.13 -4.11 -4.77
C VAL A 126 -2.74 -4.06 -4.14
N VAL A 127 -1.77 -4.61 -4.86
CA VAL A 127 -0.38 -4.77 -4.42
C VAL A 127 0.53 -4.05 -5.41
N ASP A 128 1.45 -3.24 -4.93
CA ASP A 128 2.59 -2.78 -5.72
C ASP A 128 3.68 -3.86 -5.68
N ILE A 129 3.84 -4.60 -6.77
CA ILE A 129 4.76 -5.74 -6.81
C ILE A 129 6.24 -5.34 -6.95
N SER A 130 6.55 -4.06 -7.18
CA SER A 130 7.93 -3.57 -7.12
C SER A 130 8.52 -3.73 -5.71
N TYR A 131 7.68 -3.69 -4.67
CA TYR A 131 8.07 -3.97 -3.30
C TYR A 131 8.52 -5.42 -3.05
N LEU A 132 8.19 -6.31 -3.96
CA LEU A 132 8.75 -7.67 -4.02
C LEU A 132 10.05 -7.74 -4.84
N GLY A 133 10.51 -6.62 -5.40
CA GLY A 133 11.59 -6.56 -6.38
C GLY A 133 11.19 -7.08 -7.76
N VAL A 134 9.89 -7.25 -8.03
CA VAL A 134 9.35 -7.74 -9.30
C VAL A 134 9.20 -6.60 -10.28
N GLY A 135 9.72 -6.76 -11.48
CA GLY A 135 9.67 -5.76 -12.55
C GLY A 135 8.37 -5.79 -13.36
N ALA A 136 8.41 -5.08 -14.48
CA ALA A 136 7.25 -4.91 -15.37
C ALA A 136 6.83 -6.19 -16.13
N ASP A 137 7.66 -7.22 -16.15
CA ASP A 137 7.34 -8.54 -16.70
C ASP A 137 7.44 -9.60 -15.61
N PRO A 138 6.35 -9.83 -14.85
CA PRO A 138 6.31 -10.73 -13.69
C PRO A 138 6.04 -12.20 -14.04
N ALA A 139 5.93 -12.59 -15.31
CA ALA A 139 5.54 -13.93 -15.69
C ALA A 139 6.48 -15.01 -15.12
N GLY A 140 5.94 -15.93 -14.33
CA GLY A 140 6.70 -17.01 -13.70
C GLY A 140 7.58 -16.59 -12.52
N ASP A 141 7.56 -15.32 -12.12
CA ASP A 141 8.38 -14.85 -11.00
C ASP A 141 7.85 -15.35 -9.65
N ARG A 142 8.62 -16.21 -9.00
CA ARG A 142 8.23 -16.83 -7.73
C ARG A 142 8.17 -15.87 -6.55
N ARG A 143 8.74 -14.66 -6.67
CA ARG A 143 8.59 -13.60 -5.65
C ARG A 143 7.15 -13.16 -5.49
N LEU A 144 6.30 -13.34 -6.51
CA LEU A 144 4.85 -13.13 -6.45
C LEU A 144 4.15 -13.98 -5.39
N LEU A 145 4.73 -15.10 -4.96
CA LEU A 145 4.20 -15.92 -3.87
C LEU A 145 4.22 -15.20 -2.51
N ASN A 146 4.90 -14.06 -2.40
CA ASN A 146 4.85 -13.17 -1.25
C ASN A 146 3.87 -11.99 -1.42
N ALA A 147 3.17 -11.89 -2.55
CA ALA A 147 2.24 -10.79 -2.79
C ALA A 147 1.11 -10.67 -1.74
N PRO A 148 0.57 -11.75 -1.15
CA PRO A 148 -0.41 -11.63 -0.07
C PRO A 148 0.04 -10.76 1.10
N LEU A 149 1.35 -10.64 1.33
CA LEU A 149 1.91 -9.95 2.49
C LEU A 149 1.96 -8.42 2.36
N LEU A 150 1.75 -7.88 1.17
CA LEU A 150 1.96 -6.45 0.89
C LEU A 150 0.75 -5.78 0.22
N PRO A 151 -0.48 -5.92 0.76
CA PRO A 151 -1.62 -5.16 0.25
C PRO A 151 -1.47 -3.68 0.59
N PHE A 152 -1.68 -2.79 -0.39
CA PHE A 152 -1.71 -1.33 -0.19
C PHE A 152 -3.12 -0.81 0.09
N ASP A 153 -4.10 -1.57 -0.31
CA ASP A 153 -5.52 -1.46 0.02
C ASP A 153 -6.21 -2.80 -0.24
N GLY A 154 -7.41 -2.96 0.27
CA GLY A 154 -8.21 -4.15 0.02
C GLY A 154 -9.51 -4.18 0.78
N MET A 155 -10.33 -5.17 0.46
CA MET A 155 -11.57 -5.49 1.15
C MET A 155 -11.68 -7.01 1.29
N ASN A 156 -12.17 -7.45 2.45
CA ASN A 156 -12.48 -8.87 2.67
C ASN A 156 -13.97 -9.19 2.46
N GLU A 157 -14.30 -10.46 2.47
CA GLU A 157 -15.66 -10.98 2.25
C GLU A 157 -16.67 -10.58 3.35
N ARG A 158 -16.18 -10.08 4.49
CA ARG A 158 -17.01 -9.50 5.56
C ARG A 158 -17.34 -8.01 5.31
N GLY A 159 -16.79 -7.43 4.24
CA GLY A 159 -16.96 -6.04 3.87
C GLY A 159 -16.16 -5.07 4.72
N LEU A 160 -15.09 -5.53 5.37
CA LEU A 160 -14.10 -4.66 5.96
C LEU A 160 -13.09 -4.25 4.89
N ALA A 161 -12.94 -2.96 4.68
CA ALA A 161 -11.93 -2.37 3.80
C ALA A 161 -10.89 -1.59 4.62
N VAL A 162 -9.64 -1.61 4.12
CA VAL A 162 -8.51 -0.88 4.68
C VAL A 162 -7.65 -0.31 3.56
N GLY A 163 -7.12 0.88 3.76
CA GLY A 163 -6.12 1.49 2.87
C GLY A 163 -5.16 2.34 3.67
N LEU A 164 -3.94 2.47 3.16
CA LEU A 164 -2.86 3.24 3.76
C LEU A 164 -2.65 4.59 3.04
N ALA A 165 -2.11 5.56 3.78
CA ALA A 165 -1.54 6.78 3.24
C ALA A 165 -0.24 7.12 3.99
N ALA A 166 0.67 7.87 3.37
CA ALA A 166 1.86 8.34 4.06
C ALA A 166 1.49 9.45 5.05
N ASP A 167 2.14 9.41 6.20
CA ASP A 167 2.12 10.44 7.24
C ASP A 167 3.56 10.63 7.73
N ASP A 168 4.25 11.64 7.21
CA ASP A 168 5.66 11.91 7.52
C ASP A 168 5.92 12.19 9.01
N GLY A 169 4.87 12.52 9.76
CA GLY A 169 4.94 12.74 11.20
C GLY A 169 4.74 11.49 12.04
N ALA A 170 4.32 10.37 11.45
CA ALA A 170 4.00 9.16 12.21
C ALA A 170 5.27 8.54 12.82
N THR A 171 5.19 8.20 14.09
CA THR A 171 6.25 7.49 14.83
C THR A 171 5.64 6.37 15.66
N ALA A 172 6.22 5.17 15.60
CA ALA A 172 5.78 4.03 16.41
C ALA A 172 6.87 3.66 17.42
N ARG A 173 6.48 3.52 18.69
CA ARG A 173 7.35 3.01 19.75
C ARG A 173 7.01 1.57 20.04
N PRO A 174 8.01 0.65 19.99
CA PRO A 174 7.75 -0.75 20.30
C PRO A 174 7.26 -0.92 21.75
N VAL A 175 6.19 -1.68 21.91
CA VAL A 175 5.65 -2.12 23.21
C VAL A 175 6.25 -3.49 23.51
N PRO A 176 6.94 -3.69 24.66
CA PRO A 176 7.50 -4.97 25.01
C PRO A 176 6.47 -6.11 25.00
N GLY A 177 6.85 -7.26 24.47
CA GLY A 177 5.99 -8.44 24.39
C GLY A 177 5.00 -8.47 23.22
N ARG A 178 4.93 -7.42 22.39
CA ARG A 178 4.16 -7.45 21.14
C ARG A 178 5.08 -7.84 19.97
N PRO A 179 4.64 -8.74 19.07
CA PRO A 179 5.37 -9.00 17.85
C PRO A 179 5.40 -7.76 16.94
N THR A 180 6.50 -7.60 16.20
CA THR A 180 6.67 -6.49 15.26
C THR A 180 6.37 -6.95 13.84
N VAL A 181 5.60 -6.14 13.11
CA VAL A 181 5.29 -6.36 11.68
C VAL A 181 5.51 -5.07 10.89
N GLY A 182 5.80 -5.20 9.60
CA GLY A 182 5.93 -4.04 8.71
C GLY A 182 4.62 -3.28 8.53
N SER A 183 4.74 -1.98 8.31
CA SER A 183 3.61 -1.06 8.21
C SER A 183 2.63 -1.36 7.06
N VAL A 184 3.08 -2.00 5.97
CA VAL A 184 2.20 -2.47 4.90
C VAL A 184 1.59 -3.83 5.23
N ARG A 185 2.35 -4.72 5.88
CA ARG A 185 1.91 -6.06 6.24
C ARG A 185 0.70 -6.10 7.18
N ILE A 186 0.57 -5.11 8.06
CA ILE A 186 -0.56 -5.04 8.98
C ILE A 186 -1.91 -5.08 8.26
N LEU A 187 -1.97 -4.59 7.01
CA LEU A 187 -3.20 -4.67 6.20
C LEU A 187 -3.59 -6.11 5.92
N ARG A 188 -2.60 -7.01 5.69
CA ARG A 188 -2.89 -8.43 5.49
C ARG A 188 -3.51 -9.05 6.73
N LEU A 189 -2.95 -8.77 7.90
CA LEU A 189 -3.48 -9.26 9.17
C LEU A 189 -4.90 -8.73 9.46
N VAL A 190 -5.18 -7.51 9.07
CA VAL A 190 -6.52 -6.91 9.15
C VAL A 190 -7.49 -7.61 8.21
N LEU A 191 -7.11 -7.78 6.93
CA LEU A 191 -7.97 -8.40 5.93
C LEU A 191 -8.28 -9.86 6.23
N ASP A 192 -7.32 -10.61 6.79
CA ASP A 192 -7.52 -12.03 7.12
C ASP A 192 -8.31 -12.22 8.42
N GLY A 193 -8.17 -11.31 9.41
CA GLY A 193 -8.58 -11.58 10.77
C GLY A 193 -9.65 -10.65 11.36
N ALA A 194 -10.16 -9.67 10.62
CA ALA A 194 -11.14 -8.71 11.13
C ALA A 194 -12.36 -8.60 10.22
N ALA A 195 -13.56 -8.61 10.79
CA ALA A 195 -14.82 -8.40 10.09
C ALA A 195 -15.37 -6.98 10.26
N THR A 196 -14.93 -6.28 11.31
CA THR A 196 -15.43 -4.97 11.71
C THR A 196 -14.28 -3.99 11.97
N VAL A 197 -14.59 -2.69 11.94
CA VAL A 197 -13.62 -1.64 12.30
C VAL A 197 -13.06 -1.85 13.72
N ASP A 198 -13.86 -2.28 14.68
CA ASP A 198 -13.40 -2.52 16.04
C ASP A 198 -12.42 -3.69 16.13
N GLU A 199 -12.69 -4.77 15.41
CA GLU A 199 -11.76 -5.90 15.31
C GLU A 199 -10.47 -5.49 14.59
N ALA A 200 -10.55 -4.67 13.53
CA ALA A 200 -9.38 -4.15 12.85
C ALA A 200 -8.50 -3.29 13.78
N ILE A 201 -9.08 -2.38 14.55
CA ILE A 201 -8.36 -1.59 15.57
C ILE A 201 -7.69 -2.53 16.60
N ALA A 202 -8.37 -3.60 17.01
CA ALA A 202 -7.80 -4.59 17.91
C ALA A 202 -6.63 -5.37 17.27
N VAL A 203 -6.67 -5.63 15.95
CA VAL A 203 -5.52 -6.20 15.22
C VAL A 203 -4.33 -5.27 15.30
N PHE A 204 -4.49 -3.97 14.97
CA PHE A 204 -3.41 -2.98 15.11
C PHE A 204 -2.83 -2.94 16.53
N GLY A 205 -3.68 -3.04 17.56
CA GLY A 205 -3.26 -3.03 18.97
C GLY A 205 -2.46 -4.24 19.41
N ARG A 206 -2.45 -5.34 18.65
CA ARG A 206 -1.69 -6.57 18.99
C ARG A 206 -0.25 -6.55 18.51
N TYR A 207 0.10 -5.66 17.58
CA TYR A 207 1.41 -5.62 16.93
C TYR A 207 2.12 -4.28 17.17
N ASN A 208 3.43 -4.32 17.15
CA ASN A 208 4.26 -3.15 16.91
C ASN A 208 4.39 -2.95 15.42
N LEU A 209 4.26 -1.71 14.94
CA LEU A 209 4.54 -1.40 13.55
C LEU A 209 5.99 -0.96 13.37
N ASP A 210 6.61 -1.48 12.31
CA ASP A 210 7.93 -1.09 11.85
C ASP A 210 7.76 -0.26 10.57
N PHE A 211 8.21 0.98 10.62
CA PHE A 211 8.28 1.88 9.48
C PHE A 211 9.66 1.87 8.81
N ASP A 212 10.64 1.11 9.35
CA ASP A 212 11.99 1.01 8.79
C ASP A 212 11.93 0.42 7.38
N GLY A 213 12.45 1.19 6.44
CA GLY A 213 12.51 0.83 5.03
C GLY A 213 11.30 1.28 4.18
N GLY A 214 10.38 2.08 4.70
CA GLY A 214 9.27 2.71 3.97
C GLY A 214 8.86 4.04 4.61
N PRO A 215 7.94 4.78 4.01
CA PRO A 215 7.39 5.96 4.65
C PRO A 215 6.59 5.55 5.89
N PRO A 216 6.57 6.38 6.93
CA PRO A 216 5.60 6.25 8.00
C PRO A 216 4.18 6.36 7.45
N LEU A 217 3.25 5.59 8.00
CA LEU A 217 1.90 5.42 7.45
C LEU A 217 0.82 5.63 8.49
N HIS A 218 -0.34 6.09 8.01
CA HIS A 218 -1.61 6.02 8.70
C HIS A 218 -2.67 5.33 7.83
N TYR A 219 -3.82 4.98 8.40
CA TYR A 219 -4.75 4.04 7.78
C TYR A 219 -6.18 4.51 7.93
N LEU A 220 -6.99 4.33 6.86
CA LEU A 220 -8.44 4.45 6.90
C LEU A 220 -9.05 3.06 6.87
N LEU A 221 -9.98 2.82 7.78
CA LEU A 221 -10.78 1.60 7.92
C LEU A 221 -12.25 1.94 7.67
N ALA A 222 -13.00 1.04 7.03
CA ALA A 222 -14.46 1.11 6.98
C ALA A 222 -15.04 -0.30 6.84
N ASP A 223 -16.25 -0.53 7.35
CA ASP A 223 -16.90 -1.83 7.30
C ASP A 223 -18.36 -1.78 6.79
N ALA A 224 -18.93 -2.96 6.54
CA ALA A 224 -20.28 -3.13 6.04
C ALA A 224 -21.38 -2.63 7.02
N THR A 225 -21.08 -2.40 8.30
CA THR A 225 -22.03 -1.82 9.27
C THR A 225 -22.18 -0.31 9.08
N GLY A 226 -21.27 0.32 8.32
CA GLY A 226 -21.16 1.76 8.15
C GLY A 226 -20.32 2.42 9.25
N ALA A 227 -19.47 1.67 9.93
CA ALA A 227 -18.44 2.22 10.80
C ALA A 227 -17.18 2.56 9.99
N SER A 228 -16.40 3.54 10.47
CA SER A 228 -15.08 3.88 9.96
C SER A 228 -14.15 4.33 11.09
N ALA A 229 -12.85 4.28 10.85
CA ALA A 229 -11.85 4.83 11.74
C ALA A 229 -10.57 5.22 10.98
N VAL A 230 -9.88 6.24 11.45
CA VAL A 230 -8.49 6.53 11.13
C VAL A 230 -7.62 5.94 12.22
N VAL A 231 -6.54 5.25 11.84
CA VAL A 231 -5.50 4.76 12.76
C VAL A 231 -4.20 5.48 12.45
N GLU A 232 -3.63 6.15 13.43
CA GLU A 232 -2.39 6.93 13.35
C GLU A 232 -1.41 6.55 14.46
N PHE A 233 -0.15 6.93 14.28
CA PHE A 233 0.94 6.72 15.24
C PHE A 233 1.53 8.07 15.62
N VAL A 234 1.07 8.63 16.74
CA VAL A 234 1.40 9.97 17.21
C VAL A 234 2.24 9.87 18.48
N ASP A 235 3.40 10.54 18.52
CA ASP A 235 4.33 10.51 19.66
C ASP A 235 4.76 9.11 20.10
N GLY A 236 4.81 8.17 19.16
CA GLY A 236 5.16 6.78 19.41
C GLY A 236 4.00 5.89 19.83
N GLU A 237 2.78 6.42 19.93
CA GLU A 237 1.60 5.70 20.38
C GLU A 237 0.58 5.52 19.23
N MET A 238 -0.01 4.34 19.17
CA MET A 238 -1.15 4.11 18.29
C MET A 238 -2.39 4.85 18.79
N ARG A 239 -3.03 5.62 17.93
CA ARG A 239 -4.31 6.29 18.17
C ARG A 239 -5.31 5.89 17.10
N ALA A 240 -6.55 5.67 17.49
CA ALA A 240 -7.64 5.37 16.58
C ALA A 240 -8.79 6.35 16.81
N GLU A 241 -9.22 7.04 15.74
CA GLU A 241 -10.37 7.93 15.80
C GLU A 241 -11.50 7.40 14.92
N LYS A 242 -12.59 6.98 15.57
CA LYS A 242 -13.79 6.51 14.88
C LYS A 242 -14.54 7.66 14.22
N GLY A 243 -14.99 7.42 13.00
CA GLY A 243 -15.86 8.34 12.27
C GLY A 243 -17.19 8.53 13.01
N ARG A 244 -17.66 9.78 13.09
CA ARG A 244 -18.91 10.15 13.78
C ARG A 244 -20.02 10.56 12.84
N GLY A 245 -19.69 10.70 11.54
CA GLY A 245 -20.58 11.22 10.52
C GLY A 245 -20.98 10.18 9.48
N ALA A 246 -21.58 10.67 8.42
CA ALA A 246 -21.96 9.89 7.25
C ALA A 246 -20.79 9.60 6.30
N TRP A 247 -19.61 10.12 6.61
CA TRP A 247 -18.37 9.89 5.84
C TRP A 247 -17.15 10.13 6.73
N GLN A 248 -16.01 9.62 6.28
CA GLN A 248 -14.68 9.92 6.82
C GLN A 248 -13.69 9.96 5.67
N ALA A 249 -12.72 10.88 5.69
CA ALA A 249 -11.68 10.99 4.67
C ALA A 249 -10.29 11.04 5.31
N LEU A 250 -9.29 10.69 4.51
CA LEU A 250 -7.88 10.70 4.88
C LEU A 250 -7.04 11.10 3.66
N THR A 251 -6.05 11.97 3.87
CA THR A 251 -5.02 12.31 2.88
C THR A 251 -3.64 12.09 3.51
N ASN A 252 -2.65 12.91 3.21
CA ASN A 252 -1.29 12.78 3.78
C ASN A 252 -1.03 13.78 4.91
N VAL A 253 -2.07 14.24 5.57
CA VAL A 253 -1.96 15.10 6.74
C VAL A 253 -2.50 14.38 7.98
N PRO A 254 -1.87 14.55 9.16
CA PRO A 254 -2.41 13.98 10.40
C PRO A 254 -3.87 14.37 10.60
N ALA A 255 -4.71 13.42 11.00
CA ALA A 255 -6.15 13.59 11.12
C ALA A 255 -6.68 13.38 12.54
N VAL A 256 -6.06 12.48 13.32
CA VAL A 256 -6.50 12.16 14.67
C VAL A 256 -6.34 13.34 15.62
N GLY A 257 -7.45 13.80 16.19
CA GLY A 257 -7.48 14.96 17.10
C GLY A 257 -7.39 16.31 16.38
N VAL A 258 -7.38 16.35 15.05
CA VAL A 258 -7.35 17.59 14.26
C VAL A 258 -8.76 18.06 13.95
N ALA A 259 -9.03 19.35 14.13
CA ALA A 259 -10.34 19.92 13.82
C ALA A 259 -10.61 19.89 12.30
N ASP A 260 -11.84 19.55 11.89
CA ASP A 260 -12.25 19.46 10.47
C ASP A 260 -11.89 20.72 9.65
N ARG A 261 -12.05 21.94 10.24
CA ARG A 261 -11.67 23.21 9.59
C ARG A 261 -10.18 23.28 9.23
N ASP A 262 -9.32 22.59 10.00
CA ASP A 262 -7.88 22.59 9.78
C ASP A 262 -7.48 21.52 8.76
N LEU A 263 -8.15 20.36 8.76
CA LEU A 263 -8.04 19.33 7.73
C LEU A 263 -8.44 19.87 6.34
N ARG A 264 -9.48 20.70 6.27
CA ARG A 264 -9.93 21.34 5.00
C ARG A 264 -8.92 22.32 4.40
N ARG A 265 -7.83 22.65 5.08
CA ARG A 265 -6.70 23.40 4.49
C ARG A 265 -5.88 22.56 3.53
N ASP A 266 -5.86 21.24 3.70
CA ASP A 266 -5.37 20.34 2.66
C ASP A 266 -6.36 20.36 1.50
N HIS A 267 -5.88 20.69 0.31
CA HIS A 267 -6.73 20.89 -0.86
C HIS A 267 -7.54 19.63 -1.21
N ARG A 268 -6.91 18.45 -1.16
CA ARG A 268 -7.55 17.19 -1.50
C ARG A 268 -8.61 16.83 -0.46
N TYR A 269 -8.27 16.94 0.81
CA TYR A 269 -9.25 16.74 1.89
C TYR A 269 -10.43 17.70 1.76
N GLY A 270 -10.17 19.00 1.54
CA GLY A 270 -11.20 20.02 1.40
C GLY A 270 -12.19 19.72 0.26
N VAL A 271 -11.69 19.30 -0.91
CA VAL A 271 -12.53 18.92 -2.07
C VAL A 271 -13.37 17.68 -1.75
N LEU A 272 -12.79 16.64 -1.14
CA LEU A 272 -13.51 15.44 -0.72
C LEU A 272 -14.59 15.79 0.30
N ALA A 273 -14.24 16.53 1.34
CA ALA A 273 -15.15 16.91 2.41
C ALA A 273 -16.36 17.72 1.91
N GLU A 274 -16.12 18.73 1.05
CA GLU A 274 -17.20 19.53 0.47
C GLU A 274 -18.17 18.69 -0.38
N ALA A 275 -17.64 17.77 -1.19
CA ALA A 275 -18.46 16.92 -2.03
C ALA A 275 -19.26 15.90 -1.20
N LEU A 276 -18.64 15.30 -0.19
CA LEU A 276 -19.26 14.33 0.70
C LEU A 276 -20.32 14.99 1.61
N ASP A 277 -20.07 16.22 2.09
CA ASP A 277 -21.08 16.99 2.84
C ASP A 277 -22.31 17.29 2.00
N ARG A 278 -22.09 17.78 0.76
CA ARG A 278 -23.22 18.05 -0.17
C ARG A 278 -24.04 16.81 -0.47
N ALA A 279 -23.38 15.63 -0.54
CA ALA A 279 -24.04 14.36 -0.80
C ALA A 279 -24.58 13.67 0.48
N GLY A 280 -24.40 14.26 1.67
CA GLY A 280 -24.72 13.61 2.94
C GLY A 280 -24.01 12.26 3.12
N GLY A 281 -22.79 12.14 2.60
CA GLY A 281 -22.02 10.88 2.60
C GLY A 281 -22.60 9.77 1.73
N THR A 282 -23.54 10.09 0.82
CA THR A 282 -24.21 9.12 -0.06
C THR A 282 -23.73 9.31 -1.49
N VAL A 283 -22.88 8.38 -1.97
CA VAL A 283 -22.40 8.36 -3.35
C VAL A 283 -22.45 6.94 -3.90
N ASP A 284 -22.73 6.78 -5.18
CA ASP A 284 -22.57 5.51 -5.87
C ASP A 284 -21.14 5.33 -6.39
N ALA A 285 -20.78 4.12 -6.79
CA ALA A 285 -19.42 3.81 -7.22
C ALA A 285 -18.92 4.65 -8.41
N PRO A 286 -19.72 4.93 -9.47
CA PRO A 286 -19.33 5.87 -10.52
C PRO A 286 -19.08 7.29 -10.01
N SER A 287 -19.90 7.79 -9.09
CA SER A 287 -19.71 9.12 -8.47
C SER A 287 -18.47 9.16 -7.58
N ALA A 288 -18.20 8.07 -6.84
CA ALA A 288 -16.99 7.93 -6.05
C ALA A 288 -15.73 7.96 -6.93
N LEU A 289 -15.71 7.27 -8.07
CA LEU A 289 -14.61 7.36 -9.04
C LEU A 289 -14.44 8.77 -9.62
N ARG A 290 -15.53 9.48 -9.91
CA ARG A 290 -15.45 10.89 -10.35
C ARG A 290 -14.90 11.80 -9.26
N LEU A 291 -15.30 11.58 -8.01
CA LEU A 291 -14.80 12.33 -6.87
C LEU A 291 -13.29 12.08 -6.65
N LEU A 292 -12.83 10.84 -6.75
CA LEU A 292 -11.40 10.51 -6.77
C LEU A 292 -10.68 11.19 -7.93
N GLY A 293 -11.33 11.27 -9.11
CA GLY A 293 -10.81 11.98 -10.28
C GLY A 293 -10.56 13.48 -10.02
N SER A 294 -11.39 14.14 -9.20
CA SER A 294 -11.24 15.57 -8.87
C SER A 294 -10.05 15.89 -7.96
N VAL A 295 -9.54 14.91 -7.24
CA VAL A 295 -8.36 15.02 -6.36
C VAL A 295 -7.15 14.22 -6.87
N ARG A 296 -7.21 13.77 -8.12
CA ARG A 296 -6.15 13.00 -8.76
C ARG A 296 -4.87 13.83 -8.88
N GLN A 297 -3.74 13.19 -8.60
CA GLN A 297 -2.41 13.75 -8.80
C GLN A 297 -1.82 13.31 -10.16
N ALA A 298 -0.78 13.99 -10.64
CA ALA A 298 -0.10 13.60 -11.87
C ALA A 298 0.50 12.17 -11.81
N HIS A 299 0.80 11.70 -10.62
CA HIS A 299 1.37 10.39 -10.33
C HIS A 299 0.36 9.41 -9.70
N THR A 300 -0.94 9.66 -9.78
CA THR A 300 -1.97 8.69 -9.38
C THR A 300 -1.85 7.44 -10.25
N ARG A 301 -1.61 6.29 -9.62
CA ARG A 301 -1.42 5.00 -10.29
C ARG A 301 -2.75 4.29 -10.52
N TRP A 302 -3.56 4.20 -9.48
CA TRP A 302 -4.91 3.67 -9.57
C TRP A 302 -5.87 4.42 -8.65
N SER A 303 -7.15 4.37 -9.05
CA SER A 303 -8.29 4.74 -8.24
C SER A 303 -9.15 3.50 -8.06
N VAL A 304 -9.52 3.17 -6.83
CA VAL A 304 -10.34 1.99 -6.54
C VAL A 304 -11.50 2.33 -5.63
N VAL A 305 -12.64 1.67 -5.86
CA VAL A 305 -13.87 1.77 -5.05
C VAL A 305 -14.30 0.38 -4.66
N TYR A 306 -14.51 0.16 -3.37
CA TYR A 306 -14.98 -1.06 -2.74
C TYR A 306 -16.41 -0.88 -2.24
N GLY A 307 -17.35 -1.68 -2.72
CA GLY A 307 -18.72 -1.74 -2.22
C GLY A 307 -18.81 -2.70 -1.04
N LEU A 308 -18.86 -2.16 0.18
CA LEU A 308 -18.65 -2.91 1.43
C LEU A 308 -19.73 -3.98 1.71
N LYS A 309 -20.92 -3.85 1.12
CA LYS A 309 -21.99 -4.86 1.19
C LYS A 309 -22.18 -5.64 -0.10
N SER A 310 -21.84 -5.04 -1.23
CA SER A 310 -22.06 -5.68 -2.53
C SER A 310 -20.93 -6.60 -2.95
N GLY A 311 -19.72 -6.44 -2.38
CA GLY A 311 -18.52 -7.11 -2.85
C GLY A 311 -18.00 -6.61 -4.21
N GLU A 312 -18.63 -5.59 -4.79
CA GLU A 312 -18.19 -4.99 -6.05
C GLU A 312 -16.93 -4.17 -5.84
N VAL A 313 -15.95 -4.35 -6.72
CA VAL A 313 -14.71 -3.57 -6.73
C VAL A 313 -14.54 -2.98 -8.11
N ARG A 314 -14.39 -1.66 -8.19
CA ARG A 314 -14.13 -0.92 -9.43
C ARG A 314 -12.79 -0.25 -9.38
N LEU A 315 -11.99 -0.43 -10.40
CA LEU A 315 -10.62 0.09 -10.48
C LEU A 315 -10.38 0.78 -11.82
N VAL A 316 -9.75 1.95 -11.76
CA VAL A 316 -9.28 2.73 -12.92
C VAL A 316 -7.82 3.01 -12.74
N THR A 317 -7.00 2.85 -13.80
CA THR A 317 -5.56 3.10 -13.77
C THR A 317 -5.18 4.42 -14.44
N ALA A 318 -3.94 4.83 -14.22
CA ALA A 318 -3.34 5.98 -14.92
C ALA A 318 -3.20 5.76 -16.43
N ALA A 319 -3.11 4.51 -16.89
CA ALA A 319 -2.94 4.16 -18.30
C ALA A 319 -4.18 4.49 -19.15
N GLY A 320 -5.33 4.78 -18.53
CA GLY A 320 -6.55 5.12 -19.25
C GLY A 320 -7.21 3.93 -19.97
N GLY A 321 -6.84 2.70 -19.62
CA GLY A 321 -7.34 1.45 -20.22
C GLY A 321 -8.82 1.14 -19.91
N GLY A 322 -9.55 2.07 -19.29
CA GLY A 322 -10.93 1.93 -18.90
C GLY A 322 -11.11 1.39 -17.47
N GLU A 323 -12.38 1.34 -17.05
CA GLU A 323 -12.76 0.80 -15.75
C GLU A 323 -12.72 -0.72 -15.75
N ARG A 324 -12.13 -1.28 -14.69
CA ARG A 324 -12.14 -2.73 -14.41
C ARG A 324 -13.10 -3.01 -13.26
N SER A 325 -13.91 -4.03 -13.40
CA SER A 325 -14.84 -4.46 -12.37
C SER A 325 -14.51 -5.87 -11.91
N TYR A 326 -14.49 -6.03 -10.59
CA TYR A 326 -14.29 -7.31 -9.93
C TYR A 326 -15.43 -7.54 -8.94
N ARG A 327 -15.62 -8.78 -8.54
CA ARG A 327 -16.56 -9.14 -7.49
C ARG A 327 -15.91 -10.10 -6.52
N LEU A 328 -16.04 -9.76 -5.23
CA LEU A 328 -15.71 -10.64 -4.13
C LEU A 328 -17.03 -11.22 -3.61
N PRO A 329 -17.22 -12.55 -3.55
CA PRO A 329 -18.35 -13.13 -2.84
C PRO A 329 -18.37 -12.66 -1.39
N MET A 330 -19.53 -12.25 -0.90
CA MET A 330 -19.71 -11.80 0.49
C MET A 330 -20.26 -12.95 1.33
N SER A 331 -19.79 -13.07 2.57
CA SER A 331 -20.18 -14.10 3.53
C SER A 331 -20.93 -13.54 4.74
#